data_6b4fc0680a066dc7c95887659826d1c9
#
_entry.id   6b4fc0680a066dc7c95887659826d1c9
#
_cell.length_a   1.000
_cell.length_b   1.000
_cell.length_c   1.000
_cell.angle_alpha   90.00
_cell.angle_beta   90.00
_cell.angle_gamma   90.00
#
_symmetry.space_group_name_H-M   'P 1'
#
loop_
_entity.id
_entity.type
_entity.pdbx_description
1 polymer ?
#
loop_
_entity_poly.entity_id
_entity_poly.type
_entity_poly.pdbx_seq_one_letter_code
_entity_poly.pdbx_strand_id
1 'polypeptide(L)'
;MKKSLAALAFGTLGLGMAEFGMMSILSVVAAGLNISIPEAGHFISVYALGVCSGAVLLVFLSGNRPLKTLLIILMFIMCIGNFLAVIAPNYTFMLAARFISGLPHGGFFGVAGIVAKRLAPRNKQVEAVATMISGMTIANLVGIPAASYLTHIVSWHMLFLLVAVWGLITIIAIYLWVPDVAPVSAKNFTAQFRFLKRPLPWFLLASIMLGNGGLFSWYSYVNPIMVNIAKFPPHSMAWIMALSGLGMVMGNYISGRLSTFISPVTLSALMIGLMFAASVLMFFAAAYSYLALALMFIGVFGLFGVSGPEQFLIIDTSEGGGEILGASSAQVAFNLGNALWAFFGGLPMELGYSVEYSALPGCVLSLAGLITIFYFGKYYRPQPSGHPVSQKA
;
A
#
# COMPACT_ATOMS: atom_id res chain seq x y z
N MET A 1 4.40 -0.63 -26.52
CA MET A 1 4.06 -1.42 -25.33
C MET A 1 5.09 -1.26 -24.22
N LYS A 2 6.37 -1.67 -24.35
CA LYS A 2 7.37 -1.59 -23.26
C LYS A 2 7.49 -0.18 -22.64
N LYS A 3 7.63 0.87 -23.47
CA LYS A 3 7.71 2.27 -23.00
C LYS A 3 6.44 2.71 -22.25
N SER A 4 5.25 2.34 -22.73
CA SER A 4 4.00 2.70 -22.05
C SER A 4 3.89 2.02 -20.68
N LEU A 5 4.25 0.74 -20.56
CA LEU A 5 4.28 0.03 -19.29
C LEU A 5 5.32 0.62 -18.33
N ALA A 6 6.49 1.05 -18.83
CA ALA A 6 7.48 1.76 -18.03
C ALA A 6 6.93 3.10 -17.48
N ALA A 7 6.20 3.88 -18.31
CA ALA A 7 5.57 5.11 -17.84
C ALA A 7 4.55 4.84 -16.71
N LEU A 8 3.76 3.75 -16.81
CA LEU A 8 2.84 3.35 -15.76
C LEU A 8 3.59 2.89 -14.49
N ALA A 9 4.70 2.17 -14.64
CA ALA A 9 5.56 1.76 -13.53
C ALA A 9 6.23 2.97 -12.85
N PHE A 10 6.56 4.04 -13.58
CA PHE A 10 7.04 5.29 -12.99
C PHE A 10 5.98 5.91 -12.06
N GLY A 11 4.70 5.87 -12.45
CA GLY A 11 3.63 6.34 -11.59
C GLY A 11 3.49 5.55 -10.29
N THR A 12 3.49 4.23 -10.36
CA THR A 12 3.41 3.38 -9.16
C THR A 12 4.67 3.49 -8.30
N LEU A 13 5.84 3.78 -8.88
CA LEU A 13 7.06 4.06 -8.14
C LEU A 13 6.91 5.36 -7.32
N GLY A 14 6.47 6.46 -7.95
CA GLY A 14 6.26 7.73 -7.24
C GLY A 14 5.22 7.62 -6.12
N LEU A 15 4.13 6.89 -6.36
CA LEU A 15 3.09 6.65 -5.35
C LEU A 15 3.60 5.80 -4.19
N GLY A 16 4.40 4.76 -4.47
CA GLY A 16 5.05 3.95 -3.44
C GLY A 16 6.01 4.77 -2.57
N MET A 17 6.82 5.64 -3.17
CA MET A 17 7.68 6.57 -2.42
C MET A 17 6.86 7.54 -1.56
N ALA A 18 5.74 8.07 -2.07
CA ALA A 18 4.87 8.98 -1.33
C ALA A 18 4.21 8.30 -0.12
N GLU A 19 3.82 7.04 -0.24
CA GLU A 19 3.17 6.27 0.82
C GLU A 19 4.16 5.87 1.92
N PHE A 20 5.16 5.07 1.57
CA PHE A 20 6.05 4.43 2.55
C PHE A 20 7.24 5.31 2.95
N GLY A 21 7.59 6.31 2.15
CA GLY A 21 8.74 7.18 2.42
C GLY A 21 8.60 7.95 3.73
N MET A 22 7.39 8.40 4.08
CA MET A 22 7.12 9.12 5.34
C MET A 22 7.50 8.29 6.57
N MET A 23 7.26 6.97 6.55
CA MET A 23 7.57 6.08 7.67
C MET A 23 9.09 6.00 7.93
N SER A 24 9.91 6.16 6.89
CA SER A 24 11.37 6.11 6.99
C SER A 24 12.01 7.35 7.64
N ILE A 25 11.31 8.49 7.63
CA ILE A 25 11.82 9.79 8.07
C ILE A 25 10.96 10.44 9.15
N LEU A 26 10.07 9.68 9.78
CA LEU A 26 9.03 10.19 10.68
C LEU A 26 9.58 11.09 11.79
N SER A 27 10.62 10.63 12.50
CA SER A 27 11.25 11.40 13.59
C SER A 27 11.91 12.70 13.08
N VAL A 28 12.47 12.68 11.86
CA VAL A 28 13.11 13.87 11.28
C VAL A 28 12.08 14.94 10.93
N VAL A 29 10.93 14.52 10.38
CA VAL A 29 9.81 15.42 10.07
C VAL A 29 9.19 15.96 11.37
N ALA A 30 9.00 15.12 12.40
CA ALA A 30 8.49 15.54 13.70
C ALA A 30 9.37 16.65 14.31
N ALA A 31 10.68 16.43 14.33
CA ALA A 31 11.64 17.42 14.80
C ALA A 31 11.65 18.69 13.94
N GLY A 32 11.57 18.57 12.62
CA GLY A 32 11.57 19.69 11.68
C GLY A 32 10.34 20.60 11.80
N LEU A 33 9.19 20.05 12.17
CA LEU A 33 7.94 20.80 12.39
C LEU A 33 7.66 21.13 13.86
N ASN A 34 8.56 20.76 14.79
CA ASN A 34 8.41 20.91 16.24
C ASN A 34 7.11 20.30 16.78
N ILE A 35 6.81 19.08 16.35
CA ILE A 35 5.64 18.29 16.75
C ILE A 35 6.06 16.96 17.37
N SER A 36 5.12 16.31 18.04
CA SER A 36 5.33 14.97 18.59
C SER A 36 5.38 13.87 17.50
N ILE A 37 5.96 12.73 17.83
CA ILE A 37 5.98 11.56 16.92
C ILE A 37 4.56 11.06 16.58
N PRO A 38 3.61 10.97 17.53
CA PRO A 38 2.21 10.65 17.23
C PRO A 38 1.57 11.62 16.24
N GLU A 39 1.76 12.93 16.43
CA GLU A 39 1.27 13.94 15.48
C GLU A 39 1.86 13.75 14.08
N ALA A 40 3.15 13.42 13.97
CA ALA A 40 3.75 13.07 12.68
C ALA A 40 3.14 11.79 12.08
N GLY A 41 2.73 10.82 12.90
CA GLY A 41 2.00 9.62 12.50
C GLY A 41 0.67 9.93 11.80
N HIS A 42 0.00 11.03 12.17
CA HIS A 42 -1.22 11.47 11.51
C HIS A 42 -1.03 11.77 10.01
N PHE A 43 0.19 12.16 9.58
CA PHE A 43 0.51 12.39 8.17
C PHE A 43 0.42 11.11 7.33
N ILE A 44 0.68 9.94 7.93
CA ILE A 44 0.52 8.62 7.30
C ILE A 44 -0.98 8.30 7.19
N SER A 45 -1.71 8.45 8.31
CA SER A 45 -3.15 8.19 8.37
C SER A 45 -3.94 9.06 7.37
N VAL A 46 -3.64 10.35 7.32
CA VAL A 46 -4.33 11.30 6.44
C VAL A 46 -4.01 11.05 4.96
N TYR A 47 -2.78 10.64 4.64
CA TYR A 47 -2.45 10.18 3.28
C TYR A 47 -3.32 8.98 2.87
N ALA A 48 -3.42 7.96 3.72
CA ALA A 48 -4.22 6.77 3.45
C ALA A 48 -5.73 7.08 3.36
N LEU A 49 -6.25 8.04 4.15
CA LEU A 49 -7.60 8.57 3.98
C LEU A 49 -7.77 9.28 2.62
N GLY A 50 -6.74 10.00 2.17
CA GLY A 50 -6.67 10.57 0.83
C GLY A 50 -6.79 9.49 -0.25
N VAL A 51 -6.09 8.36 -0.10
CA VAL A 51 -6.19 7.21 -1.03
C VAL A 51 -7.63 6.67 -1.12
N CYS A 52 -8.28 6.48 0.03
CA CYS A 52 -9.68 6.02 0.08
C CYS A 52 -10.63 7.03 -0.58
N SER A 53 -10.46 8.32 -0.28
CA SER A 53 -11.27 9.39 -0.85
C SER A 53 -11.05 9.55 -2.36
N GLY A 54 -9.81 9.35 -2.80
CA GLY A 54 -9.41 9.42 -4.20
C GLY A 54 -10.03 8.34 -5.07
N ALA A 55 -10.26 7.14 -4.53
CA ALA A 55 -10.99 6.09 -5.22
C ALA A 55 -12.44 6.51 -5.54
N VAL A 56 -13.08 7.22 -4.63
CA VAL A 56 -14.42 7.80 -4.85
C VAL A 56 -14.34 8.98 -5.84
N LEU A 57 -13.36 9.87 -5.67
CA LEU A 57 -13.15 11.01 -6.55
C LEU A 57 -12.92 10.58 -8.00
N LEU A 58 -12.23 9.46 -8.23
CA LEU A 58 -12.01 8.92 -9.57
C LEU A 58 -13.32 8.65 -10.31
N VAL A 59 -14.37 8.19 -9.61
CA VAL A 59 -15.69 7.93 -10.22
C VAL A 59 -16.24 9.22 -10.85
N PHE A 60 -16.11 10.35 -10.16
CA PHE A 60 -16.55 11.66 -10.66
C PHE A 60 -15.62 12.21 -11.74
N LEU A 61 -14.31 11.97 -11.64
CA LEU A 61 -13.35 12.43 -12.63
C LEU A 61 -13.38 11.61 -13.91
N SER A 62 -13.76 10.32 -13.85
CA SER A 62 -13.66 9.41 -14.99
C SER A 62 -14.58 9.83 -16.14
N GLY A 63 -15.85 10.05 -15.91
CA GLY A 63 -16.80 10.47 -16.93
C GLY A 63 -16.54 9.83 -18.31
N ASN A 64 -16.56 10.66 -19.37
CA ASN A 64 -16.19 10.26 -20.73
C ASN A 64 -14.74 10.62 -21.10
N ARG A 65 -13.86 10.78 -20.12
CA ARG A 65 -12.47 11.19 -20.36
C ARG A 65 -11.58 10.01 -20.79
N PRO A 66 -10.66 10.23 -21.76
CA PRO A 66 -9.67 9.24 -22.11
C PRO A 66 -8.82 8.82 -20.89
N LEU A 67 -8.47 7.55 -20.80
CA LEU A 67 -7.71 7.02 -19.64
C LEU A 67 -6.34 7.68 -19.48
N LYS A 68 -5.68 8.03 -20.60
CA LYS A 68 -4.42 8.80 -20.59
C LYS A 68 -4.57 10.15 -19.88
N THR A 69 -5.64 10.89 -20.17
CA THR A 69 -5.93 12.17 -19.52
C THR A 69 -6.14 12.01 -18.02
N LEU A 70 -6.84 10.95 -17.59
CA LEU A 70 -7.03 10.63 -16.18
C LEU A 70 -5.70 10.36 -15.47
N LEU A 71 -4.81 9.57 -16.08
CA LEU A 71 -3.49 9.30 -15.52
C LEU A 71 -2.67 10.59 -15.34
N ILE A 72 -2.71 11.50 -16.31
CA ILE A 72 -2.02 12.80 -16.23
C ILE A 72 -2.61 13.64 -15.10
N ILE A 73 -3.93 13.75 -14.99
CA ILE A 73 -4.59 14.50 -13.92
C ILE A 73 -4.20 13.94 -12.55
N LEU A 74 -4.22 12.62 -12.37
CA LEU A 74 -3.86 11.98 -11.12
C LEU A 74 -2.40 12.24 -10.75
N MET A 75 -1.47 12.16 -11.70
CA MET A 75 -0.07 12.49 -11.45
C MET A 75 0.15 13.98 -11.17
N PHE A 76 -0.64 14.86 -11.78
CA PHE A 76 -0.59 16.28 -11.48
C PHE A 76 -1.05 16.58 -10.03
N ILE A 77 -2.10 15.91 -9.55
CA ILE A 77 -2.53 16.01 -8.15
C ILE A 77 -1.43 15.51 -7.21
N MET A 78 -0.73 14.40 -7.56
CA MET A 78 0.42 13.89 -6.81
C MET A 78 1.54 14.93 -6.71
N CYS A 79 1.88 15.58 -7.83
CA CYS A 79 2.89 16.65 -7.87
C CYS A 79 2.51 17.81 -6.96
N ILE A 80 1.27 18.30 -7.05
CA ILE A 80 0.77 19.39 -6.20
C ILE A 80 0.85 19.01 -4.73
N GLY A 81 0.30 17.86 -4.33
CA GLY A 81 0.29 17.43 -2.93
C GLY A 81 1.69 17.31 -2.34
N ASN A 82 2.63 16.71 -3.09
CA ASN A 82 4.01 16.58 -2.60
C ASN A 82 4.76 17.91 -2.65
N PHE A 83 4.53 18.78 -3.63
CA PHE A 83 5.12 20.13 -3.64
C PHE A 83 4.60 20.97 -2.45
N LEU A 84 3.32 20.89 -2.12
CA LEU A 84 2.78 21.52 -0.92
C LEU A 84 3.46 20.97 0.37
N ALA A 85 3.76 19.67 0.41
CA ALA A 85 4.49 19.10 1.54
C ALA A 85 5.94 19.64 1.62
N VAL A 86 6.60 19.94 0.50
CA VAL A 86 7.93 20.58 0.50
C VAL A 86 7.91 21.95 1.19
N ILE A 87 6.88 22.74 0.95
CA ILE A 87 6.78 24.11 1.49
C ILE A 87 5.95 24.20 2.78
N ALA A 88 5.58 23.06 3.39
CA ALA A 88 4.70 23.02 4.55
C ALA A 88 5.34 23.71 5.78
N PRO A 89 4.77 24.83 6.26
CA PRO A 89 5.36 25.58 7.36
C PRO A 89 4.93 25.05 8.75
N ASN A 90 3.89 24.20 8.80
CA ASN A 90 3.31 23.73 10.05
C ASN A 90 2.53 22.42 9.86
N TYR A 91 2.11 21.84 10.99
CA TYR A 91 1.36 20.60 11.08
C TYR A 91 0.08 20.58 10.22
N THR A 92 -0.78 21.59 10.34
CA THR A 92 -2.07 21.60 9.62
C THR A 92 -1.90 21.68 8.11
N PHE A 93 -0.94 22.47 7.65
CA PHE A 93 -0.63 22.57 6.22
C PHE A 93 -0.08 21.24 5.68
N MET A 94 0.79 20.57 6.47
CA MET A 94 1.32 19.25 6.12
C MET A 94 0.20 18.20 6.04
N LEU A 95 -0.78 18.21 6.96
CA LEU A 95 -1.95 17.32 6.88
C LEU A 95 -2.70 17.50 5.56
N ALA A 96 -3.01 18.74 5.17
CA ALA A 96 -3.68 19.03 3.91
C ALA A 96 -2.86 18.57 2.69
N ALA A 97 -1.56 18.83 2.70
CA ALA A 97 -0.63 18.40 1.66
C ALA A 97 -0.60 16.86 1.52
N ARG A 98 -0.56 16.14 2.63
CA ARG A 98 -0.58 14.68 2.67
C ARG A 98 -1.90 14.09 2.19
N PHE A 99 -3.03 14.70 2.57
CA PHE A 99 -4.34 14.29 2.06
C PHE A 99 -4.41 14.42 0.53
N ILE A 100 -4.02 15.59 0.00
CA ILE A 100 -4.00 15.85 -1.44
C ILE A 100 -3.05 14.88 -2.17
N SER A 101 -1.87 14.61 -1.63
CA SER A 101 -0.92 13.69 -2.25
C SER A 101 -1.38 12.23 -2.24
N GLY A 102 -2.30 11.86 -1.32
CA GLY A 102 -2.91 10.53 -1.27
C GLY A 102 -4.03 10.32 -2.30
N LEU A 103 -4.78 11.37 -2.67
CA LEU A 103 -5.94 11.28 -3.57
C LEU A 103 -5.66 10.51 -4.88
N PRO A 104 -4.54 10.72 -5.61
CA PRO A 104 -4.30 10.04 -6.87
C PRO A 104 -3.98 8.55 -6.75
N HIS A 105 -3.57 8.07 -5.58
CA HIS A 105 -2.98 6.74 -5.41
C HIS A 105 -3.93 5.61 -5.83
N GLY A 106 -5.08 5.49 -5.18
CA GLY A 106 -6.05 4.42 -5.49
C GLY A 106 -6.59 4.50 -6.91
N GLY A 107 -6.87 5.72 -7.38
CA GLY A 107 -7.33 5.98 -8.74
C GLY A 107 -6.31 5.61 -9.81
N PHE A 108 -5.03 5.93 -9.58
CA PHE A 108 -3.96 5.64 -10.54
C PHE A 108 -3.79 4.13 -10.76
N PHE A 109 -3.76 3.33 -9.70
CA PHE A 109 -3.64 1.87 -9.81
C PHE A 109 -4.78 1.27 -10.63
N GLY A 110 -6.01 1.73 -10.42
CA GLY A 110 -7.18 1.28 -11.19
C GLY A 110 -7.06 1.62 -12.69
N VAL A 111 -6.83 2.89 -13.01
CA VAL A 111 -6.73 3.36 -14.39
C VAL A 111 -5.51 2.77 -15.10
N ALA A 112 -4.34 2.76 -14.46
CA ALA A 112 -3.11 2.22 -15.02
C ALA A 112 -3.20 0.70 -15.28
N GLY A 113 -3.87 -0.04 -14.39
CA GLY A 113 -4.14 -1.46 -14.59
C GLY A 113 -4.99 -1.74 -15.82
N ILE A 114 -6.05 -0.95 -16.05
CA ILE A 114 -6.89 -1.04 -17.26
C ILE A 114 -6.07 -0.71 -18.50
N VAL A 115 -5.28 0.37 -18.48
CA VAL A 115 -4.42 0.76 -19.60
C VAL A 115 -3.39 -0.33 -19.90
N ALA A 116 -2.73 -0.87 -18.90
CA ALA A 116 -1.76 -1.95 -19.05
C ALA A 116 -2.39 -3.19 -19.73
N LYS A 117 -3.59 -3.59 -19.28
CA LYS A 117 -4.34 -4.71 -19.88
C LYS A 117 -4.71 -4.43 -21.34
N ARG A 118 -5.19 -3.24 -21.67
CA ARG A 118 -5.63 -2.88 -23.04
C ARG A 118 -4.47 -2.75 -24.03
N LEU A 119 -3.29 -2.36 -23.56
CA LEU A 119 -2.09 -2.26 -24.40
C LEU A 119 -1.39 -3.58 -24.63
N ALA A 120 -1.69 -4.60 -23.84
CA ALA A 120 -1.04 -5.91 -23.93
C ALA A 120 -1.85 -6.91 -24.75
N PRO A 121 -1.20 -7.80 -25.50
CA PRO A 121 -1.85 -8.98 -26.09
C PRO A 121 -2.54 -9.83 -25.04
N ARG A 122 -3.62 -10.54 -25.40
CA ARG A 122 -4.43 -11.32 -24.45
C ARG A 122 -3.62 -12.26 -23.55
N ASN A 123 -2.61 -12.90 -24.09
CA ASN A 123 -1.73 -13.84 -23.37
C ASN A 123 -0.67 -13.16 -22.49
N LYS A 124 -0.53 -11.81 -22.52
CA LYS A 124 0.46 -11.04 -21.74
C LYS A 124 -0.16 -9.99 -20.81
N GLN A 125 -1.47 -10.00 -20.64
CA GLN A 125 -2.16 -8.99 -19.83
C GLN A 125 -1.75 -9.02 -18.36
N VAL A 126 -1.58 -10.22 -17.79
CA VAL A 126 -1.12 -10.38 -16.39
C VAL A 126 0.31 -9.85 -16.24
N GLU A 127 1.20 -10.18 -17.16
CA GLU A 127 2.59 -9.69 -17.19
C GLU A 127 2.64 -8.15 -17.28
N ALA A 128 1.76 -7.55 -18.08
CA ALA A 128 1.70 -6.10 -18.24
C ALA A 128 1.25 -5.39 -16.93
N VAL A 129 0.25 -5.94 -16.24
CA VAL A 129 -0.18 -5.41 -14.93
C VAL A 129 0.91 -5.61 -13.88
N ALA A 130 1.56 -6.76 -13.84
CA ALA A 130 2.68 -7.02 -12.94
C ALA A 130 3.85 -6.04 -13.19
N THR A 131 4.16 -5.75 -14.47
CA THR A 131 5.17 -4.74 -14.83
C THR A 131 4.79 -3.35 -14.33
N MET A 132 3.52 -2.97 -14.42
CA MET A 132 3.05 -1.68 -13.87
C MET A 132 3.21 -1.64 -12.36
N ILE A 133 2.84 -2.71 -11.64
CA ILE A 133 2.95 -2.78 -10.18
C ILE A 133 4.41 -2.83 -9.71
N SER A 134 5.35 -3.35 -10.51
CA SER A 134 6.76 -3.46 -10.14
C SER A 134 7.42 -2.12 -9.79
N GLY A 135 6.86 -0.99 -10.26
CA GLY A 135 7.29 0.34 -9.85
C GLY A 135 7.23 0.54 -8.33
N MET A 136 6.14 0.10 -7.67
CA MET A 136 6.03 0.16 -6.22
C MET A 136 7.09 -0.71 -5.51
N THR A 137 7.41 -1.87 -6.07
CA THR A 137 8.49 -2.73 -5.57
C THR A 137 9.85 -2.02 -5.65
N ILE A 138 10.13 -1.36 -6.78
CA ILE A 138 11.35 -0.57 -6.97
C ILE A 138 11.38 0.63 -6.01
N ALA A 139 10.23 1.28 -5.78
CA ALA A 139 10.13 2.36 -4.79
C ALA A 139 10.60 1.90 -3.41
N ASN A 140 10.11 0.76 -2.93
CA ASN A 140 10.45 0.22 -1.62
C ASN A 140 11.92 -0.23 -1.54
N LEU A 141 12.45 -0.83 -2.60
CA LEU A 141 13.81 -1.39 -2.60
C LEU A 141 14.90 -0.34 -2.84
N VAL A 142 14.64 0.69 -3.63
CA VAL A 142 15.64 1.67 -4.07
C VAL A 142 15.18 3.11 -3.79
N GLY A 143 13.95 3.46 -4.14
CA GLY A 143 13.45 4.84 -4.08
C GLY A 143 13.43 5.39 -2.66
N ILE A 144 12.84 4.65 -1.72
CA ILE A 144 12.74 5.06 -0.32
C ILE A 144 14.12 5.08 0.38
N PRO A 145 14.98 4.07 0.23
CA PRO A 145 16.34 4.16 0.74
C PRO A 145 17.13 5.37 0.25
N ALA A 146 17.06 5.66 -1.06
CA ALA A 146 17.71 6.82 -1.64
C ALA A 146 17.15 8.15 -1.08
N ALA A 147 15.83 8.27 -0.98
CA ALA A 147 15.18 9.43 -0.39
C ALA A 147 15.51 9.60 1.10
N SER A 148 15.51 8.50 1.85
CA SER A 148 15.90 8.49 3.28
C SER A 148 17.35 8.95 3.46
N TYR A 149 18.27 8.46 2.62
CA TYR A 149 19.66 8.90 2.64
C TYR A 149 19.79 10.41 2.39
N LEU A 150 19.15 10.93 1.34
CA LEU A 150 19.16 12.36 1.02
C LEU A 150 18.52 13.22 2.12
N THR A 151 17.52 12.71 2.79
CA THR A 151 16.90 13.38 3.94
C THR A 151 17.89 13.63 5.07
N HIS A 152 18.78 12.67 5.35
CA HIS A 152 19.77 12.80 6.41
C HIS A 152 20.92 13.76 6.07
N ILE A 153 21.32 13.90 4.81
CA ILE A 153 22.43 14.75 4.41
C ILE A 153 22.00 16.16 4.02
N VAL A 154 20.74 16.36 3.62
CA VAL A 154 20.25 17.67 3.13
C VAL A 154 19.10 18.16 4.01
N SER A 155 17.91 17.57 3.89
CA SER A 155 16.71 17.96 4.63
C SER A 155 15.58 16.96 4.39
N TRP A 156 14.64 16.86 5.34
CA TRP A 156 13.44 16.03 5.21
C TRP A 156 12.53 16.44 4.02
N HIS A 157 12.62 17.69 3.56
CA HIS A 157 11.89 18.17 2.39
C HIS A 157 12.30 17.42 1.09
N MET A 158 13.50 16.82 1.06
CA MET A 158 14.01 16.11 -0.11
C MET A 158 13.17 14.93 -0.51
N LEU A 159 12.57 14.19 0.43
CA LEU A 159 11.63 13.10 0.11
C LEU A 159 10.49 13.62 -0.79
N PHE A 160 9.81 14.66 -0.34
CA PHE A 160 8.63 15.21 -1.03
C PHE A 160 9.01 15.89 -2.36
N LEU A 161 10.16 16.55 -2.39
CA LEU A 161 10.69 17.16 -3.61
C LEU A 161 11.01 16.10 -4.67
N LEU A 162 11.66 15.00 -4.28
CA LEU A 162 11.95 13.88 -5.18
C LEU A 162 10.67 13.28 -5.75
N VAL A 163 9.65 13.07 -4.91
CA VAL A 163 8.35 12.54 -5.35
C VAL A 163 7.65 13.51 -6.31
N ALA A 164 7.67 14.83 -6.02
CA ALA A 164 7.08 15.84 -6.89
C ALA A 164 7.79 15.89 -8.26
N VAL A 165 9.12 15.91 -8.27
CA VAL A 165 9.92 15.89 -9.51
C VAL A 165 9.69 14.58 -10.28
N TRP A 166 9.66 13.45 -9.58
CA TRP A 166 9.37 12.16 -10.20
C TRP A 166 7.97 12.12 -10.83
N GLY A 167 6.99 12.77 -10.19
CA GLY A 167 5.65 12.94 -10.74
C GLY A 167 5.65 13.70 -12.05
N LEU A 168 6.43 14.79 -12.17
CA LEU A 168 6.58 15.54 -13.43
C LEU A 168 7.23 14.68 -14.52
N ILE A 169 8.27 13.92 -14.19
CA ILE A 169 8.90 12.96 -15.11
C ILE A 169 7.85 11.92 -15.58
N THR A 170 7.01 11.45 -14.66
CA THR A 170 5.95 10.48 -14.97
C THR A 170 4.89 11.09 -15.89
N ILE A 171 4.48 12.35 -15.67
CA ILE A 171 3.54 13.06 -16.57
C ILE A 171 4.12 13.13 -17.99
N ILE A 172 5.37 13.52 -18.13
CA ILE A 172 6.05 13.59 -19.43
C ILE A 172 6.12 12.20 -20.08
N ALA A 173 6.49 11.17 -19.31
CA ALA A 173 6.54 9.80 -19.81
C ALA A 173 5.16 9.28 -20.26
N ILE A 174 4.09 9.54 -19.51
CA ILE A 174 2.72 9.18 -19.88
C ILE A 174 2.31 9.93 -21.15
N TYR A 175 2.58 11.24 -21.21
CA TYR A 175 2.24 12.05 -22.37
C TYR A 175 2.91 11.56 -23.66
N LEU A 176 4.20 11.21 -23.59
CA LEU A 176 4.99 10.79 -24.75
C LEU A 176 4.82 9.30 -25.12
N TRP A 177 4.61 8.43 -24.14
CA TRP A 177 4.72 6.98 -24.35
C TRP A 177 3.39 6.24 -24.25
N VAL A 178 2.37 6.80 -23.61
CA VAL A 178 1.06 6.16 -23.50
C VAL A 178 0.18 6.70 -24.64
N PRO A 179 -0.37 5.82 -25.51
CA PRO A 179 -1.31 6.24 -26.53
C PRO A 179 -2.66 6.64 -25.90
N ASP A 180 -3.50 7.32 -26.66
CA ASP A 180 -4.87 7.59 -26.23
C ASP A 180 -5.65 6.28 -26.11
N VAL A 181 -6.19 6.06 -24.92
CA VAL A 181 -6.99 4.88 -24.60
C VAL A 181 -8.41 5.32 -24.27
N ALA A 182 -9.37 4.73 -24.98
CA ALA A 182 -10.78 5.09 -24.88
C ALA A 182 -11.29 5.00 -23.43
N PRO A 183 -12.29 5.82 -23.04
CA PRO A 183 -12.94 5.76 -21.74
C PRO A 183 -13.49 4.36 -21.43
N VAL A 184 -13.70 4.07 -20.16
CA VAL A 184 -14.47 2.90 -19.73
C VAL A 184 -15.94 3.28 -19.71
N SER A 185 -16.74 2.62 -20.54
CA SER A 185 -18.20 2.84 -20.54
C SER A 185 -18.81 2.34 -19.22
N ALA A 186 -19.48 3.22 -18.49
CA ALA A 186 -20.10 2.92 -17.20
C ALA A 186 -21.44 2.13 -17.34
N LYS A 187 -21.48 1.10 -18.18
CA LYS A 187 -22.66 0.23 -18.27
C LYS A 187 -22.76 -0.63 -16.99
N ASN A 188 -23.90 -0.46 -16.27
CA ASN A 188 -24.28 -1.23 -15.07
C ASN A 188 -23.42 -1.04 -13.81
N PHE A 189 -23.17 0.22 -13.43
CA PHE A 189 -22.51 0.57 -12.16
C PHE A 189 -23.15 -0.12 -10.94
N THR A 190 -24.48 -0.15 -10.86
CA THR A 190 -25.22 -0.77 -9.73
C THR A 190 -25.03 -2.29 -9.61
N ALA A 191 -24.80 -2.98 -10.73
CA ALA A 191 -24.57 -4.43 -10.70
C ALA A 191 -23.25 -4.79 -9.98
N GLN A 192 -22.24 -3.90 -10.02
CA GLN A 192 -20.96 -4.12 -9.36
C GLN A 192 -21.08 -4.19 -7.83
N PHE A 193 -22.08 -3.53 -7.24
CA PHE A 193 -22.30 -3.54 -5.78
C PHE A 193 -23.04 -4.79 -5.28
N ARG A 194 -23.50 -5.68 -6.16
CA ARG A 194 -24.34 -6.82 -5.78
C ARG A 194 -23.62 -7.82 -4.86
N PHE A 195 -22.32 -7.98 -5.01
CA PHE A 195 -21.53 -8.88 -4.15
C PHE A 195 -21.48 -8.39 -2.69
N LEU A 196 -21.50 -7.08 -2.43
CA LEU A 196 -21.54 -6.49 -1.08
C LEU A 196 -22.85 -6.75 -0.32
N LYS A 197 -23.90 -7.25 -0.99
CA LYS A 197 -25.13 -7.69 -0.33
C LYS A 197 -24.97 -9.03 0.40
N ARG A 198 -23.90 -9.77 0.10
CA ARG A 198 -23.54 -11.03 0.77
C ARG A 198 -22.63 -10.76 1.96
N PRO A 199 -22.73 -11.52 3.09
CA PRO A 199 -21.88 -11.26 4.24
C PRO A 199 -20.42 -11.69 4.02
N LEU A 200 -20.17 -12.68 3.17
CA LEU A 200 -18.86 -13.28 2.98
C LEU A 200 -17.76 -12.31 2.55
N PRO A 201 -17.96 -11.42 1.53
CA PRO A 201 -16.96 -10.40 1.18
C PRO A 201 -16.59 -9.48 2.34
N TRP A 202 -17.52 -9.19 3.26
CA TRP A 202 -17.23 -8.31 4.40
C TRP A 202 -16.27 -8.93 5.41
N PHE A 203 -16.32 -10.26 5.62
CA PHE A 203 -15.32 -10.95 6.46
C PHE A 203 -13.93 -10.88 5.85
N LEU A 204 -13.82 -10.97 4.53
CA LEU A 204 -12.54 -10.83 3.85
C LEU A 204 -12.02 -9.38 3.89
N LEU A 205 -12.88 -8.40 3.62
CA LEU A 205 -12.54 -6.98 3.72
C LEU A 205 -12.14 -6.62 5.16
N ALA A 206 -12.83 -7.17 6.17
CA ALA A 206 -12.44 -7.02 7.56
C ALA A 206 -11.08 -7.67 7.85
N SER A 207 -10.79 -8.85 7.29
CA SER A 207 -9.46 -9.48 7.41
C SER A 207 -8.36 -8.62 6.80
N ILE A 208 -8.60 -8.05 5.61
CA ILE A 208 -7.66 -7.12 4.95
C ILE A 208 -7.43 -5.89 5.84
N MET A 209 -8.49 -5.25 6.31
CA MET A 209 -8.41 -4.04 7.11
C MET A 209 -7.74 -4.27 8.47
N LEU A 210 -8.07 -5.35 9.15
CA LEU A 210 -7.59 -5.66 10.51
C LEU A 210 -6.23 -6.35 10.47
N GLY A 211 -6.06 -7.36 9.62
CA GLY A 211 -4.83 -8.15 9.52
C GLY A 211 -3.65 -7.31 9.05
N ASN A 212 -3.80 -6.65 7.91
CA ASN A 212 -2.76 -5.77 7.36
C ASN A 212 -2.59 -4.51 8.21
N GLY A 213 -3.69 -3.93 8.66
CA GLY A 213 -3.70 -2.77 9.53
C GLY A 213 -2.95 -3.01 10.84
N GLY A 214 -3.04 -4.22 11.40
CA GLY A 214 -2.31 -4.56 12.62
C GLY A 214 -0.81 -4.36 12.52
N LEU A 215 -0.21 -4.64 11.36
CA LEU A 215 1.20 -4.33 11.13
C LEU A 215 1.45 -2.82 11.07
N PHE A 216 0.57 -2.06 10.42
CA PHE A 216 0.72 -0.61 10.28
C PHE A 216 0.69 0.15 11.60
N SER A 217 0.11 -0.42 12.67
CA SER A 217 0.09 0.24 13.98
C SER A 217 1.49 0.56 14.50
N TRP A 218 2.48 -0.30 14.27
CA TRP A 218 3.86 -0.07 14.67
C TRP A 218 4.82 0.17 13.49
N TYR A 219 4.55 -0.41 12.31
CA TYR A 219 5.40 -0.18 11.15
C TYR A 219 5.39 1.28 10.69
N SER A 220 4.29 2.01 10.90
CA SER A 220 4.22 3.45 10.69
C SER A 220 5.23 4.21 11.54
N TYR A 221 5.62 3.65 12.67
CA TYR A 221 6.61 4.19 13.61
C TYR A 221 7.96 3.46 13.54
N VAL A 222 8.24 2.77 12.43
CA VAL A 222 9.49 1.98 12.25
C VAL A 222 10.74 2.84 12.46
N ASN A 223 10.73 4.10 12.01
CA ASN A 223 11.87 5.00 12.20
C ASN A 223 12.16 5.25 13.69
N PRO A 224 11.25 5.75 14.52
CA PRO A 224 11.52 5.93 15.95
C PRO A 224 11.77 4.61 16.69
N ILE A 225 11.17 3.48 16.30
CA ILE A 225 11.46 2.18 16.88
C ILE A 225 12.92 1.80 16.61
N MET A 226 13.39 1.89 15.38
CA MET A 226 14.75 1.50 15.02
C MET A 226 15.80 2.45 15.59
N VAL A 227 15.54 3.76 15.60
CA VAL A 227 16.51 4.76 16.06
C VAL A 227 16.48 4.90 17.58
N ASN A 228 15.31 5.06 18.19
CA ASN A 228 15.21 5.40 19.60
C ASN A 228 15.24 4.18 20.53
N ILE A 229 14.68 3.05 20.11
CA ILE A 229 14.57 1.81 20.92
C ILE A 229 15.67 0.81 20.54
N ALA A 230 15.72 0.42 19.27
CA ALA A 230 16.72 -0.53 18.77
C ALA A 230 18.12 0.08 18.64
N LYS A 231 18.29 1.40 18.86
CA LYS A 231 19.58 2.12 18.92
C LYS A 231 20.40 2.06 17.63
N PHE A 232 19.77 1.91 16.48
CA PHE A 232 20.46 2.10 15.20
C PHE A 232 20.79 3.58 14.98
N PRO A 233 21.96 3.90 14.43
CA PRO A 233 22.28 5.27 14.02
C PRO A 233 21.26 5.78 13.01
N PRO A 234 20.82 7.07 13.05
CA PRO A 234 19.80 7.60 12.13
C PRO A 234 20.13 7.40 10.66
N HIS A 235 21.41 7.49 10.25
CA HIS A 235 21.85 7.24 8.87
C HIS A 235 21.65 5.80 8.39
N SER A 236 21.44 4.85 9.31
CA SER A 236 21.18 3.45 9.00
C SER A 236 19.79 3.23 8.39
N MET A 237 18.86 4.18 8.52
CA MET A 237 17.50 4.04 8.02
C MET A 237 17.43 3.73 6.53
N ALA A 238 18.39 4.23 5.74
CA ALA A 238 18.44 3.94 4.31
C ALA A 238 18.56 2.43 4.02
N TRP A 239 19.53 1.75 4.64
CA TRP A 239 19.69 0.30 4.42
C TRP A 239 18.62 -0.52 5.16
N ILE A 240 18.11 -0.07 6.32
CA ILE A 240 17.00 -0.70 7.03
C ILE A 240 15.75 -0.71 6.13
N MET A 241 15.45 0.40 5.46
CA MET A 241 14.34 0.46 4.51
C MET A 241 14.58 -0.36 3.24
N ALA A 242 15.84 -0.48 2.78
CA ALA A 242 16.19 -1.39 1.69
C ALA A 242 15.92 -2.86 2.08
N LEU A 243 16.27 -3.25 3.31
CA LEU A 243 15.97 -4.57 3.85
C LEU A 243 14.46 -4.80 3.99
N SER A 244 13.71 -3.78 4.43
CA SER A 244 12.24 -3.82 4.44
C SER A 244 11.70 -4.05 3.03
N GLY A 245 12.16 -3.28 2.03
CA GLY A 245 11.78 -3.47 0.63
C GLY A 245 12.09 -4.87 0.11
N LEU A 246 13.23 -5.43 0.48
CA LEU A 246 13.59 -6.82 0.15
C LEU A 246 12.60 -7.82 0.78
N GLY A 247 12.21 -7.61 2.04
CA GLY A 247 11.18 -8.41 2.71
C GLY A 247 9.85 -8.38 1.97
N MET A 248 9.42 -7.20 1.52
CA MET A 248 8.19 -7.02 0.71
C MET A 248 8.24 -7.79 -0.61
N VAL A 249 9.38 -7.70 -1.34
CA VAL A 249 9.60 -8.43 -2.60
C VAL A 249 9.57 -9.94 -2.38
N MET A 250 10.32 -10.41 -1.38
CA MET A 250 10.40 -11.83 -1.06
C MET A 250 9.06 -12.38 -0.60
N GLY A 251 8.32 -11.64 0.23
CA GLY A 251 6.98 -12.02 0.69
C GLY A 251 6.03 -12.24 -0.47
N ASN A 252 5.93 -11.26 -1.37
CA ASN A 252 5.09 -11.37 -2.56
C ASN A 252 5.52 -12.53 -3.49
N TYR A 253 6.81 -12.66 -3.76
CA TYR A 253 7.35 -13.71 -4.65
C TYR A 253 7.15 -15.11 -4.07
N ILE A 254 7.51 -15.33 -2.81
CA ILE A 254 7.40 -16.63 -2.14
C ILE A 254 5.94 -17.02 -1.97
N SER A 255 5.09 -16.09 -1.55
CA SER A 255 3.64 -16.32 -1.44
C SER A 255 3.03 -16.69 -2.80
N GLY A 256 3.40 -15.99 -3.88
CA GLY A 256 2.98 -16.33 -5.23
C GLY A 256 3.37 -17.75 -5.65
N ARG A 257 4.57 -18.22 -5.25
CA ARG A 257 5.00 -19.60 -5.47
C ARG A 257 4.21 -20.61 -4.60
N LEU A 258 4.03 -20.29 -3.32
CA LEU A 258 3.31 -21.16 -2.39
C LEU A 258 1.82 -21.30 -2.74
N SER A 259 1.22 -20.31 -3.40
CA SER A 259 -0.18 -20.36 -3.83
C SER A 259 -0.51 -21.51 -4.81
N THR A 260 0.51 -22.13 -5.43
CA THR A 260 0.33 -23.32 -6.25
C THR A 260 0.15 -24.61 -5.44
N PHE A 261 0.53 -24.59 -4.15
CA PHE A 261 0.50 -25.76 -3.26
C PHE A 261 -0.44 -25.59 -2.07
N ILE A 262 -0.66 -24.34 -1.65
CA ILE A 262 -1.41 -23.99 -0.45
C ILE A 262 -2.64 -23.18 -0.86
N SER A 263 -3.80 -23.46 -0.26
CA SER A 263 -5.02 -22.73 -0.56
C SER A 263 -4.85 -21.21 -0.23
N PRO A 264 -5.46 -20.31 -1.03
CA PRO A 264 -5.36 -18.87 -0.77
C PRO A 264 -5.78 -18.46 0.64
N VAL A 265 -6.80 -19.11 1.20
CA VAL A 265 -7.27 -18.88 2.58
C VAL A 265 -6.20 -19.25 3.60
N THR A 266 -5.62 -20.45 3.48
CA THR A 266 -4.56 -20.92 4.39
C THR A 266 -3.32 -20.04 4.27
N LEU A 267 -2.96 -19.64 3.05
CA LEU A 267 -1.81 -18.78 2.80
C LEU A 267 -2.02 -17.39 3.41
N SER A 268 -3.22 -16.80 3.26
CA SER A 268 -3.58 -15.55 3.93
C SER A 268 -3.47 -15.68 5.45
N ALA A 269 -4.01 -16.75 6.03
CA ALA A 269 -3.93 -16.98 7.47
C ALA A 269 -2.48 -17.14 7.96
N LEU A 270 -1.61 -17.81 7.22
CA LEU A 270 -0.19 -17.94 7.55
C LEU A 270 0.52 -16.58 7.53
N MET A 271 0.28 -15.75 6.51
CA MET A 271 0.91 -14.43 6.39
C MET A 271 0.42 -13.47 7.47
N ILE A 272 -0.88 -13.46 7.78
CA ILE A 272 -1.43 -12.68 8.91
C ILE A 272 -0.87 -13.21 10.25
N GLY A 273 -0.74 -14.53 10.39
CA GLY A 273 -0.10 -15.15 11.56
C GLY A 273 1.35 -14.71 11.76
N LEU A 274 2.13 -14.58 10.68
CA LEU A 274 3.48 -14.02 10.73
C LEU A 274 3.48 -12.56 11.19
N MET A 275 2.56 -11.74 10.66
CA MET A 275 2.41 -10.33 11.09
C MET A 275 2.01 -10.23 12.56
N PHE A 276 1.10 -11.08 13.03
CA PHE A 276 0.70 -11.16 14.43
C PHE A 276 1.90 -11.52 15.32
N ALA A 277 2.63 -12.59 14.99
CA ALA A 277 3.81 -13.02 15.74
C ALA A 277 4.89 -11.93 15.76
N ALA A 278 5.14 -11.27 14.61
CA ALA A 278 6.08 -10.16 14.52
C ALA A 278 5.66 -8.98 15.42
N SER A 279 4.36 -8.65 15.48
CA SER A 279 3.84 -7.57 16.34
C SER A 279 3.99 -7.90 17.82
N VAL A 280 3.64 -9.13 18.23
CA VAL A 280 3.79 -9.59 19.63
C VAL A 280 5.26 -9.55 20.04
N LEU A 281 6.14 -10.12 19.22
CA LEU A 281 7.57 -10.16 19.53
C LEU A 281 8.21 -8.79 19.47
N MET A 282 7.77 -7.89 18.58
CA MET A 282 8.26 -6.51 18.50
C MET A 282 8.01 -5.76 19.80
N PHE A 283 6.85 -5.93 20.42
CA PHE A 283 6.56 -5.30 21.70
C PHE A 283 7.56 -5.68 22.79
N PHE A 284 7.96 -6.96 22.88
CA PHE A 284 8.89 -7.44 23.91
C PHE A 284 10.37 -7.26 23.54
N ALA A 285 10.69 -7.23 22.27
CA ALA A 285 12.06 -7.38 21.78
C ALA A 285 12.58 -6.19 20.97
N ALA A 286 11.85 -5.07 20.89
CA ALA A 286 12.25 -3.90 20.13
C ALA A 286 13.62 -3.33 20.53
N ALA A 287 14.04 -3.50 21.80
CA ALA A 287 15.34 -3.05 22.29
C ALA A 287 16.52 -3.90 21.78
N TYR A 288 16.27 -5.12 21.28
CA TYR A 288 17.32 -5.98 20.72
C TYR A 288 17.48 -5.69 19.22
N SER A 289 18.46 -4.86 18.86
CA SER A 289 18.64 -4.26 17.54
C SER A 289 18.45 -5.25 16.37
N TYR A 290 19.18 -6.34 16.34
CA TYR A 290 19.12 -7.32 15.24
C TYR A 290 17.81 -8.12 15.24
N LEU A 291 17.22 -8.35 16.41
CA LEU A 291 15.91 -9.01 16.51
C LEU A 291 14.80 -8.10 16.02
N ALA A 292 14.79 -6.83 16.41
CA ALA A 292 13.87 -5.83 15.89
C ALA A 292 13.94 -5.73 14.36
N LEU A 293 15.14 -5.75 13.80
CA LEU A 293 15.36 -5.75 12.36
C LEU A 293 14.79 -7.01 11.68
N ALA A 294 15.00 -8.18 12.25
CA ALA A 294 14.45 -9.44 11.76
C ALA A 294 12.92 -9.46 11.84
N LEU A 295 12.33 -8.95 12.93
CA LEU A 295 10.89 -8.86 13.13
C LEU A 295 10.25 -7.86 12.15
N MET A 296 10.91 -6.74 11.87
CA MET A 296 10.50 -5.82 10.81
C MET A 296 10.46 -6.54 9.46
N PHE A 297 11.52 -7.24 9.09
CA PHE A 297 11.58 -8.00 7.85
C PHE A 297 10.45 -9.04 7.74
N ILE A 298 10.22 -9.83 8.81
CA ILE A 298 9.16 -10.84 8.86
C ILE A 298 7.77 -10.19 8.75
N GLY A 299 7.55 -9.06 9.43
CA GLY A 299 6.30 -8.33 9.37
C GLY A 299 5.96 -7.87 7.95
N VAL A 300 6.90 -7.19 7.28
CA VAL A 300 6.67 -6.70 5.90
C VAL A 300 6.64 -7.83 4.87
N PHE A 301 7.36 -8.92 5.10
CA PHE A 301 7.24 -10.15 4.32
C PHE A 301 5.81 -10.70 4.38
N GLY A 302 5.21 -10.77 5.58
CA GLY A 302 3.82 -11.16 5.77
C GLY A 302 2.85 -10.22 5.07
N LEU A 303 3.04 -8.90 5.21
CA LEU A 303 2.19 -7.85 4.64
C LEU A 303 2.09 -7.94 3.11
N PHE A 304 3.20 -8.12 2.43
CA PHE A 304 3.20 -8.23 0.97
C PHE A 304 2.91 -9.67 0.50
N GLY A 305 3.21 -10.66 1.34
CA GLY A 305 2.87 -12.06 1.08
C GLY A 305 1.37 -12.35 1.11
N VAL A 306 0.60 -11.61 1.92
CA VAL A 306 -0.85 -11.79 2.00
C VAL A 306 -1.60 -11.12 0.83
N SER A 307 -1.03 -10.08 0.22
CA SER A 307 -1.72 -9.24 -0.76
C SER A 307 -2.24 -10.02 -1.97
N GLY A 308 -1.46 -10.93 -2.53
CA GLY A 308 -1.86 -11.75 -3.68
C GLY A 308 -3.03 -12.70 -3.36
N PRO A 309 -2.93 -13.53 -2.33
CA PRO A 309 -4.03 -14.40 -1.89
C PRO A 309 -5.31 -13.65 -1.57
N GLU A 310 -5.26 -12.54 -0.81
CA GLU A 310 -6.46 -11.76 -0.48
C GLU A 310 -7.08 -11.10 -1.72
N GLN A 311 -6.25 -10.60 -2.63
CA GLN A 311 -6.72 -10.04 -3.90
C GLN A 311 -7.41 -11.10 -4.77
N PHE A 312 -6.89 -12.34 -4.81
CA PHE A 312 -7.54 -13.44 -5.50
C PHE A 312 -8.90 -13.75 -4.88
N LEU A 313 -8.95 -13.91 -3.55
CA LEU A 313 -10.18 -14.27 -2.82
C LEU A 313 -11.29 -13.23 -2.98
N ILE A 314 -10.96 -11.93 -2.97
CA ILE A 314 -11.99 -10.89 -3.14
C ILE A 314 -12.53 -10.86 -4.58
N ILE A 315 -11.69 -11.08 -5.58
CA ILE A 315 -12.11 -11.18 -6.98
C ILE A 315 -13.04 -12.39 -7.16
N ASP A 316 -12.65 -13.55 -6.64
CA ASP A 316 -13.42 -14.80 -6.73
C ASP A 316 -14.80 -14.66 -6.05
N THR A 317 -14.85 -14.07 -4.86
CA THR A 317 -16.13 -13.82 -4.16
C THR A 317 -17.00 -12.74 -4.82
N SER A 318 -16.43 -11.94 -5.71
CA SER A 318 -17.12 -10.86 -6.44
C SER A 318 -17.57 -11.27 -7.84
N GLU A 319 -17.34 -12.52 -8.27
CA GLU A 319 -17.74 -13.01 -9.58
C GLU A 319 -19.22 -12.78 -9.87
N GLY A 320 -19.51 -12.47 -11.14
CA GLY A 320 -20.86 -12.13 -11.61
C GLY A 320 -21.08 -10.64 -11.83
N GLY A 321 -19.99 -9.88 -12.11
CA GLY A 321 -19.99 -8.47 -12.52
C GLY A 321 -19.47 -7.50 -11.46
N GLY A 322 -18.97 -7.99 -10.32
CA GLY A 322 -18.41 -7.19 -9.23
C GLY A 322 -16.88 -7.22 -9.11
N GLU A 323 -16.17 -7.89 -10.01
CA GLU A 323 -14.76 -8.21 -9.89
C GLU A 323 -13.86 -6.96 -9.81
N ILE A 324 -14.19 -5.92 -10.58
CA ILE A 324 -13.43 -4.66 -10.57
C ILE A 324 -13.64 -3.92 -9.25
N LEU A 325 -14.88 -3.83 -8.80
CA LEU A 325 -15.19 -3.18 -7.52
C LEU A 325 -14.67 -4.00 -6.34
N GLY A 326 -14.71 -5.34 -6.42
CA GLY A 326 -14.11 -6.24 -5.45
C GLY A 326 -12.62 -5.95 -5.27
N ALA A 327 -11.88 -5.94 -6.38
CA ALA A 327 -10.45 -5.62 -6.39
C ALA A 327 -10.16 -4.22 -5.82
N SER A 328 -10.99 -3.23 -6.16
CA SER A 328 -10.84 -1.85 -5.64
C SER A 328 -11.20 -1.77 -4.16
N SER A 329 -12.20 -2.52 -3.68
CA SER A 329 -12.60 -2.52 -2.27
C SER A 329 -11.53 -3.15 -1.36
N ALA A 330 -10.77 -4.13 -1.85
CA ALA A 330 -9.59 -4.63 -1.13
C ALA A 330 -8.57 -3.51 -0.89
N GLN A 331 -8.29 -2.70 -1.91
CA GLN A 331 -7.35 -1.58 -1.79
C GLN A 331 -7.88 -0.50 -0.82
N VAL A 332 -9.19 -0.23 -0.84
CA VAL A 332 -9.82 0.68 0.13
C VAL A 332 -9.71 0.12 1.55
N ALA A 333 -10.02 -1.16 1.76
CA ALA A 333 -9.91 -1.81 3.07
C ALA A 333 -8.47 -1.80 3.60
N PHE A 334 -7.47 -2.06 2.74
CA PHE A 334 -6.04 -1.99 3.08
C PHE A 334 -5.66 -0.58 3.54
N ASN A 335 -6.02 0.45 2.76
CA ASN A 335 -5.67 1.83 3.08
C ASN A 335 -6.47 2.38 4.29
N LEU A 336 -7.72 1.95 4.47
CA LEU A 336 -8.49 2.29 5.66
C LEU A 336 -7.86 1.66 6.91
N GLY A 337 -7.38 0.41 6.80
CA GLY A 337 -6.56 -0.24 7.82
C GLY A 337 -5.31 0.59 8.11
N ASN A 338 -4.53 0.96 7.10
CA ASN A 338 -3.34 1.80 7.26
C ASN A 338 -3.69 3.12 7.98
N ALA A 339 -4.74 3.83 7.55
CA ALA A 339 -5.16 5.10 8.14
C ALA A 339 -5.52 4.98 9.63
N LEU A 340 -6.42 4.05 9.94
CA LEU A 340 -6.93 3.88 11.31
C LEU A 340 -5.83 3.40 12.26
N TRP A 341 -5.03 2.42 11.83
CA TRP A 341 -4.12 1.75 12.74
C TRP A 341 -2.78 2.47 12.86
N ALA A 342 -2.37 3.27 11.89
CA ALA A 342 -1.29 4.24 12.08
C ALA A 342 -1.67 5.30 13.13
N PHE A 343 -2.94 5.75 13.13
CA PHE A 343 -3.46 6.67 14.14
C PHE A 343 -3.50 6.01 15.53
N PHE A 344 -4.19 4.87 15.67
CA PHE A 344 -4.30 4.18 16.95
C PHE A 344 -2.97 3.65 17.49
N GLY A 345 -1.99 3.36 16.63
CA GLY A 345 -0.62 3.03 17.03
C GLY A 345 0.10 4.19 17.71
N GLY A 346 -0.33 5.44 17.45
CA GLY A 346 0.20 6.64 18.12
C GLY A 346 -0.34 6.87 19.53
N LEU A 347 -1.56 6.39 19.84
CA LEU A 347 -2.23 6.68 21.10
C LEU A 347 -1.43 6.26 22.36
N PRO A 348 -0.74 5.11 22.43
CA PRO A 348 0.09 4.80 23.59
C PRO A 348 1.15 5.87 23.86
N MET A 349 1.74 6.47 22.82
CA MET A 349 2.74 7.52 22.97
C MET A 349 2.13 8.83 23.48
N GLU A 350 0.89 9.16 23.10
CA GLU A 350 0.16 10.32 23.66
C GLU A 350 -0.15 10.14 25.14
N LEU A 351 -0.30 8.89 25.59
CA LEU A 351 -0.48 8.53 26.99
C LEU A 351 0.84 8.46 27.78
N GLY A 352 1.97 8.80 27.16
CA GLY A 352 3.30 8.82 27.79
C GLY A 352 4.06 7.48 27.75
N TYR A 353 3.54 6.46 27.07
CA TYR A 353 4.25 5.20 26.88
C TYR A 353 5.33 5.32 25.78
N SER A 354 6.29 4.44 25.81
CA SER A 354 7.36 4.36 24.80
C SER A 354 6.83 3.83 23.46
N VAL A 355 7.56 4.12 22.37
CA VAL A 355 7.08 3.88 20.98
C VAL A 355 6.82 2.40 20.67
N GLU A 356 7.50 1.44 21.31
CA GLU A 356 7.25 0.01 21.14
C GLU A 356 5.83 -0.41 21.55
N TYR A 357 5.16 0.37 22.40
CA TYR A 357 3.77 0.15 22.75
C TYR A 357 2.81 0.32 21.57
N SER A 358 3.24 0.96 20.49
CA SER A 358 2.49 1.01 19.22
C SER A 358 2.21 -0.38 18.63
N ALA A 359 2.99 -1.40 19.02
CA ALA A 359 2.75 -2.79 18.61
C ALA A 359 1.54 -3.46 19.29
N LEU A 360 1.11 -2.98 20.47
CA LEU A 360 -0.01 -3.59 21.21
C LEU A 360 -1.35 -3.52 20.45
N PRO A 361 -1.81 -2.36 19.94
CA PRO A 361 -2.95 -2.33 19.05
C PRO A 361 -2.81 -3.29 17.88
N GLY A 362 -1.60 -3.38 17.31
CA GLY A 362 -1.27 -4.28 16.22
C GLY A 362 -1.49 -5.76 16.54
N CYS A 363 -1.14 -6.18 17.76
CA CYS A 363 -1.39 -7.56 18.22
C CYS A 363 -2.89 -7.89 18.21
N VAL A 364 -3.71 -7.01 18.81
CA VAL A 364 -5.16 -7.23 18.89
C VAL A 364 -5.78 -7.29 17.49
N LEU A 365 -5.34 -6.43 16.61
CA LEU A 365 -5.90 -6.29 15.27
C LEU A 365 -5.50 -7.43 14.34
N SER A 366 -4.21 -7.78 14.32
CA SER A 366 -3.76 -8.94 13.53
C SER A 366 -4.43 -10.22 13.99
N LEU A 367 -4.67 -10.39 15.32
CA LEU A 367 -5.43 -11.50 15.85
C LEU A 367 -6.89 -11.47 15.37
N ALA A 368 -7.54 -10.31 15.40
CA ALA A 368 -8.90 -10.14 14.88
C ALA A 368 -8.96 -10.41 13.36
N GLY A 369 -7.96 -9.95 12.59
CA GLY A 369 -7.81 -10.28 11.17
C GLY A 369 -7.64 -11.78 10.93
N LEU A 370 -6.87 -12.46 11.77
CA LEU A 370 -6.70 -13.91 11.73
C LEU A 370 -8.01 -14.65 12.01
N ILE A 371 -8.77 -14.21 13.00
CA ILE A 371 -10.09 -14.78 13.31
C ILE A 371 -11.04 -14.58 12.12
N THR A 372 -11.05 -13.40 11.51
CA THR A 372 -11.95 -13.12 10.38
C THR A 372 -11.60 -13.92 9.13
N ILE A 373 -10.30 -14.17 8.83
CA ILE A 373 -9.92 -15.01 7.69
C ILE A 373 -10.25 -16.49 7.92
N PHE A 374 -10.13 -16.99 9.14
CA PHE A 374 -10.59 -18.34 9.48
C PHE A 374 -12.12 -18.48 9.35
N TYR A 375 -12.85 -17.46 9.80
CA TYR A 375 -14.32 -17.45 9.66
C TYR A 375 -14.73 -17.37 8.18
N PHE A 376 -14.05 -16.53 7.40
CA PHE A 376 -14.21 -16.50 5.94
C PHE A 376 -13.97 -17.89 5.34
N GLY A 377 -12.85 -18.52 5.65
CA GLY A 377 -12.47 -19.83 5.11
C GLY A 377 -13.45 -20.96 5.42
N LYS A 378 -14.13 -20.90 6.59
CA LYS A 378 -15.16 -21.86 6.95
C LYS A 378 -16.36 -21.85 6.00
N TYR A 379 -16.74 -20.67 5.50
CA TYR A 379 -17.91 -20.49 4.63
C TYR A 379 -17.56 -20.30 3.16
N TYR A 380 -16.30 -20.02 2.84
CA TYR A 380 -15.84 -19.89 1.48
C TYR A 380 -15.90 -21.21 0.73
N ARG A 381 -16.49 -21.19 -0.45
CA ARG A 381 -16.49 -22.31 -1.40
C ARG A 381 -15.92 -21.77 -2.71
N PRO A 382 -14.77 -22.31 -3.19
CA PRO A 382 -14.23 -21.92 -4.48
C PRO A 382 -15.27 -22.11 -5.57
N GLN A 383 -15.42 -21.12 -6.44
CA GLN A 383 -16.28 -21.26 -7.60
C GLN A 383 -15.66 -22.34 -8.54
N PRO A 384 -16.46 -23.24 -9.11
CA PRO A 384 -15.94 -24.14 -10.14
C PRO A 384 -15.38 -23.27 -11.28
N SER A 385 -14.07 -23.32 -11.51
CA SER A 385 -13.44 -22.58 -12.60
C SER A 385 -14.12 -22.95 -13.92
N GLY A 386 -14.89 -22.00 -14.47
CA GLY A 386 -15.60 -22.17 -15.75
C GLY A 386 -14.69 -22.23 -16.98
N HIS A 387 -13.43 -22.59 -16.81
CA HIS A 387 -12.52 -22.94 -17.90
C HIS A 387 -12.22 -24.43 -17.82
N PRO A 388 -12.71 -25.23 -18.79
CA PRO A 388 -12.24 -26.59 -18.91
C PRO A 388 -10.72 -26.53 -19.15
N VAL A 389 -9.97 -27.00 -18.17
CA VAL A 389 -8.56 -27.38 -18.39
C VAL A 389 -8.60 -28.38 -19.53
N SER A 390 -8.20 -27.96 -20.73
CA SER A 390 -7.95 -28.84 -21.86
C SER A 390 -6.87 -29.85 -21.41
N GLN A 391 -7.32 -30.98 -20.92
CA GLN A 391 -6.51 -32.18 -20.90
C GLN A 391 -6.24 -32.52 -22.34
N LYS A 392 -5.11 -32.07 -22.88
CA LYS A 392 -4.48 -32.71 -24.03
C LYS A 392 -3.30 -33.50 -23.51
N ALA A 393 -3.50 -34.81 -23.64
CA ALA A 393 -2.52 -35.86 -23.52
C ALA A 393 -1.27 -35.62 -24.39
#